data_dcf06244a042f1367c06add373df771a
#
_entry.id   dcf06244a042f1367c06add373df771a
#
_cell.length_a   1.000
_cell.length_b   1.000
_cell.length_c   1.000
_cell.angle_alpha   90.00
_cell.angle_beta   90.00
_cell.angle_gamma   90.00
#
_symmetry.space_group_name_H-M   'P 1'
#
loop_
_entity.id
_entity.type
_entity.pdbx_description
1 polymer ?
#
loop_
_entity_poly.entity_id
_entity_poly.type
_entity_poly.pdbx_seq_one_letter_code
_entity_poly.pdbx_strand_id
1 'polypeptide(L)'
;MKFNTASDQEILDGEASDVYFERSIKSMEKDAGDDQVTMEVTTSGNGQPWVVFCGLDEVITLLSGRNVTLNAIPEGTVIGSRDCHGVPVPFLSIRGKYEDIGRLETAILGFICQATGIATASSRIRIAAGDLPYYSFGIRRMHPAISPMIDRASFIGGADGVSGILGARIIGKDPVGTMPHAISLLLGDRKAWKLVSSIPGRKVMLIDTFQDEKFAAVEAASLVKGLDYVRLDTHSTRRGNFPAIVREVRWELDIRGYRNVKIMVSGGLDEASVRELRSAGAEAFGVGTSVSSAKVVDFSLDIVEINGSPITKRGKFSASKKVFRCLSCLKVLVTNGSNNPEKCECGGIYQSIMKTYLTNGVVTDRIETPDEIRTRALSQLRLVSAGPGS
;
A
#
# COMPACT_ATOMS: atom_id res chain seq x y z
N MET A 1 -7.98 29.92 10.46
CA MET A 1 -7.56 28.70 11.22
C MET A 1 -6.94 27.71 10.25
N LYS A 2 -5.86 27.05 10.61
CA LYS A 2 -5.16 26.02 9.83
C LYS A 2 -5.26 24.69 10.59
N PHE A 3 -5.37 23.56 9.90
CA PHE A 3 -5.25 22.25 10.55
C PHE A 3 -3.80 22.04 11.03
N ASN A 4 -3.60 21.18 12.04
CA ASN A 4 -2.28 20.84 12.56
C ASN A 4 -1.56 19.84 11.64
N THR A 5 -1.35 20.25 10.38
CA THR A 5 -0.68 19.48 9.33
C THR A 5 0.25 20.40 8.57
N ALA A 6 1.36 19.85 8.09
CA ALA A 6 2.20 20.57 7.14
C ALA A 6 1.41 20.82 5.84
N SER A 7 1.64 21.98 5.23
CA SER A 7 1.18 22.26 3.87
C SER A 7 2.16 21.66 2.86
N ASP A 8 1.73 21.51 1.61
CA ASP A 8 2.61 21.05 0.52
C ASP A 8 3.86 21.93 0.42
N GLN A 9 3.72 23.26 0.59
CA GLN A 9 4.84 24.18 0.52
C GLN A 9 5.85 23.97 1.67
N GLU A 10 5.37 23.81 2.91
CA GLU A 10 6.25 23.53 4.07
C GLU A 10 7.01 22.19 3.90
N ILE A 11 6.37 21.19 3.25
CA ILE A 11 7.04 19.92 2.91
C ILE A 11 8.09 20.14 1.82
N LEU A 12 7.71 20.84 0.74
CA LEU A 12 8.61 21.16 -0.38
C LEU A 12 9.80 22.01 0.07
N ASP A 13 9.62 22.93 1.00
CA ASP A 13 10.70 23.78 1.54
C ASP A 13 11.58 23.04 2.55
N GLY A 14 11.21 21.80 2.91
CA GLY A 14 11.95 20.97 3.87
C GLY A 14 11.78 21.41 5.32
N GLU A 15 10.69 22.13 5.64
CA GLU A 15 10.36 22.51 7.03
C GLU A 15 9.82 21.33 7.84
N ALA A 16 9.23 20.33 7.18
CA ALA A 16 8.80 19.07 7.79
C ALA A 16 10.02 18.13 8.00
N SER A 17 11.00 18.57 8.75
CA SER A 17 12.29 17.90 8.95
C SER A 17 12.70 17.86 10.42
N ASP A 18 13.52 16.88 10.77
CA ASP A 18 14.15 16.84 12.09
C ASP A 18 15.19 17.95 12.22
N VAL A 19 15.17 18.68 13.34
CA VAL A 19 15.99 19.88 13.59
C VAL A 19 17.50 19.64 13.44
N TYR A 20 17.96 18.40 13.65
CA TYR A 20 19.39 18.11 13.53
C TYR A 20 19.91 18.20 12.09
N PHE A 21 19.08 17.97 11.08
CA PHE A 21 19.44 18.19 9.68
C PHE A 21 19.68 19.68 9.40
N GLU A 22 18.76 20.54 9.84
CA GLU A 22 18.93 21.99 9.67
C GLU A 22 20.19 22.51 10.37
N ARG A 23 20.42 22.05 11.61
CA ARG A 23 21.62 22.42 12.37
C ARG A 23 22.92 21.96 11.69
N SER A 24 22.92 20.72 11.19
CA SER A 24 24.08 20.15 10.49
C SER A 24 24.39 20.93 9.21
N ILE A 25 23.39 21.19 8.37
CA ILE A 25 23.57 21.95 7.13
C ILE A 25 24.12 23.34 7.42
N LYS A 26 23.55 24.09 8.38
CA LYS A 26 24.05 25.41 8.80
C LYS A 26 25.50 25.38 9.30
N SER A 27 25.91 24.28 9.95
CA SER A 27 27.29 24.13 10.42
C SER A 27 28.29 23.81 9.31
N MET A 28 27.80 23.21 8.20
CA MET A 28 28.63 22.75 7.08
C MET A 28 28.78 23.75 5.95
N GLU A 29 28.01 24.85 5.92
CA GLU A 29 27.97 25.85 4.83
C GLU A 29 29.37 26.41 4.45
N LYS A 30 30.37 26.27 5.33
CA LYS A 30 31.75 26.77 5.10
C LYS A 30 32.75 25.70 4.68
N ASP A 31 32.47 24.41 4.97
CA ASP A 31 33.49 23.36 4.89
C ASP A 31 33.15 22.17 3.99
N ALA A 32 31.89 21.86 3.77
CA ALA A 32 31.50 20.65 3.06
C ALA A 32 30.16 20.76 2.25
N GLY A 33 29.58 21.96 2.14
CA GLY A 33 28.30 22.18 1.48
C GLY A 33 28.30 21.84 -0.02
N ASP A 34 29.45 21.93 -0.67
CA ASP A 34 29.61 21.66 -2.11
C ASP A 34 29.93 20.21 -2.45
N ASP A 35 30.14 19.34 -1.46
CA ASP A 35 30.44 17.92 -1.72
C ASP A 35 29.29 17.20 -2.42
N GLN A 36 29.64 16.52 -3.50
CA GLN A 36 28.72 15.64 -4.21
C GLN A 36 28.62 14.32 -3.46
N VAL A 37 27.42 13.99 -2.99
CA VAL A 37 27.15 12.72 -2.31
C VAL A 37 26.27 11.81 -3.14
N THR A 38 26.48 10.50 -3.00
CA THR A 38 25.49 9.49 -3.38
C THR A 38 24.94 8.90 -2.09
N MET A 39 23.63 8.94 -1.94
CA MET A 39 22.91 8.40 -0.79
C MET A 39 21.97 7.30 -1.23
N GLU A 40 21.89 6.21 -0.47
CA GLU A 40 21.01 5.07 -0.78
C GLU A 40 20.01 4.83 0.33
N VAL A 41 18.77 4.55 -0.07
CA VAL A 41 17.69 4.13 0.83
C VAL A 41 17.64 2.62 0.91
N THR A 42 17.81 2.09 2.11
CA THR A 42 17.73 0.65 2.40
C THR A 42 16.80 0.39 3.57
N THR A 43 16.30 -0.85 3.71
CA THR A 43 15.44 -1.24 4.84
C THR A 43 15.93 -2.54 5.49
N SER A 44 15.60 -2.72 6.78
CA SER A 44 15.70 -4.00 7.46
C SER A 44 14.54 -4.95 7.12
N GLY A 45 13.48 -4.39 6.49
CA GLY A 45 12.25 -5.12 6.18
C GLY A 45 11.40 -5.48 7.40
N ASN A 46 11.77 -5.03 8.61
CA ASN A 46 11.07 -5.28 9.87
C ASN A 46 10.70 -6.76 10.07
N GLY A 47 11.58 -7.69 9.67
CA GLY A 47 11.35 -9.13 9.72
C GLY A 47 10.37 -9.68 8.67
N GLN A 48 9.96 -8.85 7.70
CA GLN A 48 9.10 -9.27 6.60
C GLN A 48 9.92 -9.97 5.51
N PRO A 49 9.45 -11.08 4.92
CA PRO A 49 10.15 -11.75 3.84
C PRO A 49 10.20 -10.89 2.57
N TRP A 50 9.22 -10.03 2.39
CA TRP A 50 9.11 -9.07 1.29
C TRP A 50 8.22 -7.89 1.68
N VAL A 51 8.37 -6.80 0.94
CA VAL A 51 7.52 -5.61 1.00
C VAL A 51 7.05 -5.24 -0.41
N VAL A 52 5.97 -4.48 -0.52
CA VAL A 52 5.52 -3.84 -1.75
C VAL A 52 5.93 -2.38 -1.70
N PHE A 53 6.97 -2.03 -2.47
CA PHE A 53 7.50 -0.67 -2.48
C PHE A 53 6.47 0.33 -2.99
N CYS A 54 6.23 1.42 -2.23
CA CYS A 54 5.22 2.42 -2.53
C CYS A 54 5.63 3.81 -2.00
N GLY A 55 5.12 4.90 -2.61
CA GLY A 55 5.38 6.28 -2.23
C GLY A 55 6.48 6.97 -3.05
N LEU A 56 6.89 6.40 -4.17
CA LEU A 56 7.93 6.96 -5.03
C LEU A 56 7.48 8.24 -5.75
N ASP A 57 6.22 8.35 -6.12
CA ASP A 57 5.65 9.51 -6.79
C ASP A 57 5.77 10.80 -5.95
N GLU A 58 5.56 10.71 -4.63
CA GLU A 58 5.75 11.82 -3.69
C GLU A 58 7.24 12.20 -3.57
N VAL A 59 8.15 11.23 -3.56
CA VAL A 59 9.60 11.49 -3.58
C VAL A 59 10.04 12.17 -4.88
N ILE A 60 9.53 11.74 -6.05
CA ILE A 60 9.80 12.38 -7.33
C ILE A 60 9.30 13.83 -7.29
N THR A 61 8.11 14.07 -6.78
CA THR A 61 7.51 15.41 -6.64
C THR A 61 8.39 16.29 -5.75
N LEU A 62 8.82 15.78 -4.58
CA LEU A 62 9.67 16.51 -3.64
C LEU A 62 11.02 16.91 -4.24
N LEU A 63 11.62 16.04 -5.03
CA LEU A 63 12.96 16.24 -5.59
C LEU A 63 12.97 16.94 -6.95
N SER A 64 11.82 17.09 -7.61
CA SER A 64 11.70 17.78 -8.89
C SER A 64 12.11 19.25 -8.78
N GLY A 65 12.88 19.73 -9.77
CA GLY A 65 13.43 21.10 -9.80
C GLY A 65 14.69 21.31 -8.96
N ARG A 66 15.14 20.30 -8.19
CA ARG A 66 16.39 20.34 -7.43
C ARG A 66 17.53 19.73 -8.23
N ASN A 67 18.75 20.18 -8.03
CA ASN A 67 19.90 19.65 -8.78
C ASN A 67 20.35 18.27 -8.28
N VAL A 68 19.44 17.29 -8.37
CA VAL A 68 19.67 15.90 -7.96
C VAL A 68 19.32 14.91 -9.06
N THR A 69 20.01 13.78 -9.04
CA THR A 69 19.66 12.60 -9.87
C THR A 69 19.06 11.53 -8.97
N LEU A 70 17.87 11.03 -9.33
CA LEU A 70 17.16 9.99 -8.61
C LEU A 70 17.08 8.72 -9.45
N ASN A 71 17.66 7.64 -8.94
CA ASN A 71 17.42 6.28 -9.41
C ASN A 71 16.60 5.53 -8.38
N ALA A 72 15.65 4.71 -8.81
CA ALA A 72 14.79 3.96 -7.92
C ALA A 72 14.36 2.62 -8.50
N ILE A 73 14.03 1.68 -7.63
CA ILE A 73 13.22 0.51 -7.98
C ILE A 73 11.82 1.01 -8.34
N PRO A 74 11.16 0.51 -9.40
CA PRO A 74 9.81 0.89 -9.75
C PRO A 74 8.82 0.63 -8.61
N GLU A 75 7.91 1.56 -8.37
CA GLU A 75 6.83 1.42 -7.40
C GLU A 75 5.98 0.18 -7.69
N GLY A 76 5.43 -0.48 -6.68
CA GLY A 76 4.71 -1.76 -6.82
C GLY A 76 5.63 -2.98 -6.96
N THR A 77 6.94 -2.81 -6.86
CA THR A 77 7.87 -3.94 -6.83
C THR A 77 7.75 -4.70 -5.51
N VAL A 78 7.52 -6.01 -5.59
CA VAL A 78 7.53 -6.93 -4.44
C VAL A 78 8.95 -7.44 -4.24
N ILE A 79 9.61 -7.08 -3.14
CA ILE A 79 11.05 -7.34 -2.97
C ILE A 79 11.44 -7.51 -1.50
N GLY A 80 12.44 -8.36 -1.23
CA GLY A 80 13.04 -8.49 0.09
C GLY A 80 14.02 -7.36 0.40
N SER A 81 14.33 -7.20 1.69
CA SER A 81 15.29 -6.18 2.16
C SER A 81 16.75 -6.48 1.82
N ARG A 82 17.05 -7.73 1.49
CA ARG A 82 18.40 -8.21 1.15
C ARG A 82 18.36 -9.08 -0.10
N ASP A 83 19.48 -9.12 -0.78
CA ASP A 83 19.70 -10.04 -1.88
C ASP A 83 20.02 -11.47 -1.39
N CYS A 84 20.28 -12.38 -2.31
CA CYS A 84 20.59 -13.79 -2.01
C CYS A 84 21.93 -14.00 -1.27
N HIS A 85 22.76 -12.98 -1.18
CA HIS A 85 24.04 -13.01 -0.44
C HIS A 85 24.00 -12.18 0.84
N GLY A 86 22.83 -11.68 1.22
CA GLY A 86 22.64 -10.87 2.42
C GLY A 86 23.02 -9.39 2.26
N VAL A 87 23.30 -8.92 1.04
CA VAL A 87 23.59 -7.50 0.77
C VAL A 87 22.27 -6.70 0.81
N PRO A 88 22.21 -5.58 1.56
CA PRO A 88 21.02 -4.73 1.58
C PRO A 88 20.66 -4.24 0.18
N VAL A 89 19.39 -4.32 -0.17
CA VAL A 89 18.87 -3.83 -1.45
C VAL A 89 18.63 -2.32 -1.35
N PRO A 90 19.26 -1.48 -2.19
CA PRO A 90 18.88 -0.08 -2.30
C PRO A 90 17.55 0.06 -3.08
N PHE A 91 16.59 0.73 -2.45
CA PHE A 91 15.30 1.06 -3.07
C PHE A 91 15.36 2.36 -3.87
N LEU A 92 16.13 3.32 -3.34
CA LEU A 92 16.43 4.60 -3.97
C LEU A 92 17.95 4.82 -3.95
N SER A 93 18.46 5.54 -4.94
CA SER A 93 19.80 6.13 -4.95
C SER A 93 19.66 7.58 -5.42
N ILE A 94 20.07 8.52 -4.56
CA ILE A 94 19.98 9.96 -4.80
C ILE A 94 21.39 10.51 -4.86
N ARG A 95 21.71 11.24 -5.95
CA ARG A 95 23.01 11.90 -6.13
C ARG A 95 22.81 13.40 -6.28
N GLY A 96 23.55 14.19 -5.53
CA GLY A 96 23.52 15.65 -5.55
C GLY A 96 24.40 16.22 -4.46
N LYS A 97 24.32 17.54 -4.23
CA LYS A 97 24.95 18.15 -3.06
C LYS A 97 24.21 17.71 -1.79
N TYR A 98 24.96 17.50 -0.70
CA TYR A 98 24.35 17.12 0.57
C TYR A 98 23.35 18.14 1.08
N GLU A 99 23.62 19.44 0.90
CA GLU A 99 22.71 20.52 1.29
C GLU A 99 21.33 20.45 0.60
N ASP A 100 21.28 19.97 -0.65
CA ASP A 100 20.04 19.82 -1.43
C ASP A 100 19.20 18.62 -0.98
N ILE A 101 19.81 17.61 -0.34
CA ILE A 101 19.17 16.34 0.01
C ILE A 101 18.91 16.24 1.52
N GLY A 102 19.88 16.63 2.34
CA GLY A 102 19.88 16.34 3.78
C GLY A 102 18.65 16.87 4.53
N ARG A 103 18.19 18.08 4.21
CA ARG A 103 16.97 18.66 4.83
C ARG A 103 15.70 17.89 4.48
N LEU A 104 15.71 17.17 3.35
CA LEU A 104 14.56 16.44 2.83
C LEU A 104 14.50 14.99 3.29
N GLU A 105 15.53 14.49 3.99
CA GLU A 105 15.61 13.09 4.42
C GLU A 105 14.36 12.65 5.19
N THR A 106 13.89 13.45 6.15
CA THR A 106 12.69 13.14 6.94
C THR A 106 11.47 12.96 6.06
N ALA A 107 11.24 13.84 5.08
CA ALA A 107 10.11 13.77 4.17
C ALA A 107 10.24 12.57 3.20
N ILE A 108 11.42 12.37 2.60
CA ILE A 108 11.70 11.23 1.71
C ILE A 108 11.37 9.91 2.41
N LEU A 109 11.89 9.72 3.62
CA LEU A 109 11.66 8.50 4.40
C LEU A 109 10.19 8.39 4.83
N GLY A 110 9.56 9.47 5.27
CA GLY A 110 8.16 9.51 5.69
C GLY A 110 7.20 9.01 4.60
N PHE A 111 7.38 9.48 3.37
CA PHE A 111 6.55 9.06 2.23
C PHE A 111 6.65 7.55 1.98
N ILE A 112 7.86 7.02 1.84
CA ILE A 112 8.04 5.61 1.48
C ILE A 112 7.81 4.64 2.64
N CYS A 113 8.13 5.02 3.89
CA CYS A 113 7.92 4.17 5.06
C CYS A 113 6.44 3.84 5.24
N GLN A 114 5.58 4.85 5.22
CA GLN A 114 4.16 4.71 5.47
C GLN A 114 3.44 4.05 4.29
N ALA A 115 3.67 4.55 3.07
CA ALA A 115 3.03 3.99 1.88
C ALA A 115 3.41 2.53 1.63
N THR A 116 4.69 2.16 1.81
CA THR A 116 5.16 0.77 1.69
C THR A 116 4.54 -0.14 2.76
N GLY A 117 4.40 0.35 4.00
CA GLY A 117 3.73 -0.40 5.06
C GLY A 117 2.28 -0.73 4.71
N ILE A 118 1.53 0.27 4.25
CA ILE A 118 0.11 0.12 3.85
C ILE A 118 -0.02 -0.80 2.63
N ALA A 119 0.77 -0.59 1.58
CA ALA A 119 0.75 -1.43 0.38
C ALA A 119 1.09 -2.89 0.71
N THR A 120 2.06 -3.12 1.59
CA THR A 120 2.44 -4.48 2.04
C THR A 120 1.33 -5.14 2.83
N ALA A 121 0.68 -4.44 3.78
CA ALA A 121 -0.46 -4.98 4.52
C ALA A 121 -1.65 -5.28 3.60
N SER A 122 -1.95 -4.38 2.67
CA SER A 122 -2.97 -4.56 1.63
C SER A 122 -2.70 -5.82 0.78
N SER A 123 -1.45 -6.05 0.42
CA SER A 123 -1.05 -7.23 -0.37
C SER A 123 -1.25 -8.55 0.37
N ARG A 124 -1.08 -8.56 1.68
CA ARG A 124 -1.38 -9.74 2.51
C ARG A 124 -2.87 -10.02 2.56
N ILE A 125 -3.69 -8.98 2.69
CA ILE A 125 -5.15 -9.12 2.58
C ILE A 125 -5.52 -9.65 1.19
N ARG A 126 -4.89 -9.16 0.10
CA ARG A 126 -5.11 -9.66 -1.26
C ARG A 126 -4.81 -11.15 -1.36
N ILE A 127 -3.69 -11.62 -0.81
CA ILE A 127 -3.34 -13.05 -0.79
C ILE A 127 -4.39 -13.85 0.00
N ALA A 128 -4.80 -13.36 1.16
CA ALA A 128 -5.82 -14.02 1.98
C ALA A 128 -7.18 -14.11 1.29
N ALA A 129 -7.61 -13.03 0.63
CA ALA A 129 -8.87 -12.97 -0.12
C ALA A 129 -8.84 -13.82 -1.41
N GLY A 130 -7.65 -14.12 -1.96
CA GLY A 130 -7.51 -14.83 -3.23
C GLY A 130 -8.10 -14.01 -4.37
N ASP A 131 -8.99 -14.60 -5.18
CA ASP A 131 -9.65 -13.92 -6.30
C ASP A 131 -10.92 -13.15 -5.90
N LEU A 132 -11.35 -13.26 -4.63
CA LEU A 132 -12.51 -12.54 -4.14
C LEU A 132 -12.22 -11.06 -3.95
N PRO A 133 -13.17 -10.16 -4.25
CA PRO A 133 -12.95 -8.73 -4.11
C PRO A 133 -12.77 -8.32 -2.65
N TYR A 134 -11.79 -7.42 -2.44
CA TYR A 134 -11.67 -6.73 -1.17
C TYR A 134 -11.55 -5.22 -1.38
N TYR A 135 -12.12 -4.44 -0.45
CA TYR A 135 -12.21 -2.98 -0.52
C TYR A 135 -11.58 -2.35 0.71
N SER A 136 -10.83 -1.24 0.51
CA SER A 136 -10.25 -0.47 1.60
C SER A 136 -11.29 0.47 2.22
N PHE A 137 -11.60 0.26 3.52
CA PHE A 137 -12.57 1.04 4.30
C PHE A 137 -11.93 1.72 5.52
N GLY A 138 -10.61 1.91 5.51
CA GLY A 138 -9.84 2.27 6.71
C GLY A 138 -9.62 3.76 6.95
N ILE A 139 -9.85 4.65 5.98
CA ILE A 139 -9.46 6.07 6.05
C ILE A 139 -10.10 6.83 7.23
N ARG A 140 -11.30 6.43 7.67
CA ARG A 140 -12.00 7.04 8.83
C ARG A 140 -11.23 6.90 10.16
N ARG A 141 -10.20 6.09 10.22
CA ARG A 141 -9.35 5.84 11.40
C ARG A 141 -8.06 6.64 11.40
N MET A 142 -7.81 7.37 10.31
CA MET A 142 -6.58 8.12 10.10
C MET A 142 -6.87 9.60 9.92
N HIS A 143 -5.83 10.44 10.04
CA HIS A 143 -5.99 11.86 9.79
C HIS A 143 -6.45 12.12 8.34
N PRO A 144 -7.48 12.96 8.11
CA PRO A 144 -8.05 13.13 6.77
C PRO A 144 -7.06 13.67 5.73
N ALA A 145 -6.02 14.39 6.13
CA ALA A 145 -4.99 14.89 5.20
C ALA A 145 -4.23 13.79 4.47
N ILE A 146 -4.03 12.61 5.10
CA ILE A 146 -3.31 11.48 4.50
C ILE A 146 -4.22 10.42 3.90
N SER A 147 -5.54 10.62 3.92
CA SER A 147 -6.49 9.63 3.40
C SER A 147 -6.29 9.27 1.94
N PRO A 148 -5.92 10.21 1.02
CA PRO A 148 -5.67 9.86 -0.37
C PRO A 148 -4.45 8.95 -0.56
N MET A 149 -3.37 9.20 0.17
CA MET A 149 -2.16 8.35 0.15
C MET A 149 -2.48 6.93 0.65
N ILE A 150 -3.26 6.80 1.73
CA ILE A 150 -3.68 5.50 2.29
C ILE A 150 -4.47 4.71 1.26
N ASP A 151 -5.45 5.34 0.61
CA ASP A 151 -6.28 4.68 -0.40
C ASP A 151 -5.44 4.29 -1.63
N ARG A 152 -4.53 5.17 -2.10
CA ARG A 152 -3.63 4.87 -3.21
C ARG A 152 -2.72 3.68 -2.88
N ALA A 153 -2.07 3.69 -1.73
CA ALA A 153 -1.20 2.60 -1.31
C ALA A 153 -1.97 1.27 -1.12
N SER A 154 -3.19 1.34 -0.56
CA SER A 154 -4.08 0.18 -0.44
C SER A 154 -4.45 -0.41 -1.81
N PHE A 155 -4.74 0.44 -2.79
CA PHE A 155 -5.06 0.02 -4.16
C PHE A 155 -3.85 -0.63 -4.85
N ILE A 156 -2.68 -0.03 -4.75
CA ILE A 156 -1.41 -0.60 -5.27
C ILE A 156 -1.15 -1.96 -4.65
N GLY A 157 -1.37 -2.10 -3.34
CA GLY A 157 -1.20 -3.36 -2.62
C GLY A 157 -2.23 -4.44 -2.96
N GLY A 158 -3.32 -4.11 -3.64
CA GLY A 158 -4.26 -5.11 -4.16
C GLY A 158 -5.72 -4.93 -3.80
N ALA A 159 -6.12 -3.84 -3.14
CA ALA A 159 -7.54 -3.51 -2.97
C ALA A 159 -8.22 -3.32 -4.35
N ASP A 160 -9.44 -3.83 -4.51
CA ASP A 160 -10.20 -3.70 -5.75
C ASP A 160 -10.94 -2.36 -5.86
N GLY A 161 -10.97 -1.62 -4.76
CA GLY A 161 -11.51 -0.27 -4.69
C GLY A 161 -11.30 0.31 -3.29
N VAL A 162 -11.54 1.61 -3.19
CA VAL A 162 -11.34 2.40 -1.97
C VAL A 162 -12.58 3.20 -1.64
N SER A 163 -12.81 3.50 -0.36
CA SER A 163 -14.01 4.22 0.07
C SER A 163 -13.85 5.74 0.08
N GLY A 164 -12.63 6.23 0.02
CA GLY A 164 -12.36 7.66 0.07
C GLY A 164 -12.61 8.34 -1.28
N ILE A 165 -13.37 9.43 -1.28
CA ILE A 165 -13.68 10.20 -2.50
C ILE A 165 -12.39 10.76 -3.14
N LEU A 166 -11.49 11.32 -2.32
CA LEU A 166 -10.23 11.87 -2.82
C LEU A 166 -9.28 10.78 -3.27
N GLY A 167 -9.16 9.68 -2.51
CA GLY A 167 -8.34 8.53 -2.88
C GLY A 167 -8.80 7.88 -4.17
N ALA A 168 -10.11 7.69 -4.34
CA ALA A 168 -10.70 7.18 -5.58
C ALA A 168 -10.37 8.05 -6.78
N ARG A 169 -10.41 9.38 -6.61
CA ARG A 169 -10.03 10.34 -7.66
C ARG A 169 -8.56 10.19 -8.08
N ILE A 170 -7.65 10.04 -7.11
CA ILE A 170 -6.21 9.86 -7.37
C ILE A 170 -5.93 8.58 -8.14
N ILE A 171 -6.63 7.50 -7.82
CA ILE A 171 -6.46 6.22 -8.55
C ILE A 171 -7.29 6.13 -9.84
N GLY A 172 -8.04 7.19 -10.19
CA GLY A 172 -8.86 7.21 -11.40
C GLY A 172 -10.04 6.23 -11.39
N LYS A 173 -10.64 5.97 -10.22
CA LYS A 173 -11.77 5.04 -10.03
C LYS A 173 -12.94 5.73 -9.33
N ASP A 174 -14.12 5.12 -9.42
CA ASP A 174 -15.24 5.51 -8.58
C ASP A 174 -15.05 5.01 -7.14
N PRO A 175 -15.42 5.80 -6.13
CA PRO A 175 -15.35 5.36 -4.75
C PRO A 175 -16.34 4.22 -4.49
N VAL A 176 -15.91 3.22 -3.71
CA VAL A 176 -16.75 2.08 -3.34
C VAL A 176 -17.29 2.28 -1.94
N GLY A 177 -18.60 2.22 -1.82
CA GLY A 177 -19.31 2.32 -0.54
C GLY A 177 -20.56 1.46 -0.53
N THR A 178 -21.13 1.33 0.65
CA THR A 178 -22.42 0.66 0.87
C THR A 178 -23.34 1.66 1.60
N MET A 179 -24.10 1.21 2.59
CA MET A 179 -24.92 2.10 3.42
C MET A 179 -24.38 2.15 4.85
N PRO A 180 -24.50 3.30 5.55
CA PRO A 180 -24.17 3.37 6.97
C PRO A 180 -25.34 2.88 7.84
N HIS A 181 -25.06 2.37 9.04
CA HIS A 181 -26.09 2.03 10.04
C HIS A 181 -27.03 3.19 10.34
N ALA A 182 -26.53 4.44 10.26
CA ALA A 182 -27.33 5.64 10.55
C ALA A 182 -28.63 5.71 9.74
N ILE A 183 -28.61 5.31 8.46
CA ILE A 183 -29.82 5.38 7.62
C ILE A 183 -30.86 4.32 8.06
N SER A 184 -30.41 3.14 8.50
CA SER A 184 -31.29 2.12 9.09
C SER A 184 -31.86 2.59 10.42
N LEU A 185 -31.04 3.24 11.28
CA LEU A 185 -31.51 3.79 12.55
C LEU A 185 -32.55 4.90 12.37
N LEU A 186 -32.38 5.76 11.37
CA LEU A 186 -33.31 6.86 11.10
C LEU A 186 -34.63 6.41 10.45
N LEU A 187 -34.60 5.41 9.60
CA LEU A 187 -35.73 5.05 8.74
C LEU A 187 -36.32 3.66 8.99
N GLY A 188 -35.63 2.83 9.76
CA GLY A 188 -35.85 1.36 9.80
C GLY A 188 -35.29 0.67 8.56
N ASP A 189 -34.86 -0.57 8.70
CA ASP A 189 -34.16 -1.33 7.63
C ASP A 189 -34.95 -1.37 6.31
N ARG A 190 -36.23 -1.71 6.35
CA ARG A 190 -37.05 -1.83 5.13
C ARG A 190 -37.09 -0.56 4.27
N LYS A 191 -37.25 0.62 4.92
CA LYS A 191 -37.26 1.90 4.22
C LYS A 191 -35.86 2.28 3.73
N ALA A 192 -34.85 2.07 4.58
CA ALA A 192 -33.46 2.30 4.26
C ALA A 192 -33.00 1.49 3.03
N TRP A 193 -33.28 0.18 3.01
CA TRP A 193 -32.94 -0.71 1.89
C TRP A 193 -33.64 -0.29 0.60
N LYS A 194 -34.93 0.05 0.63
CA LYS A 194 -35.64 0.55 -0.56
C LYS A 194 -35.03 1.84 -1.09
N LEU A 195 -34.71 2.79 -0.21
CA LEU A 195 -34.11 4.07 -0.59
C LEU A 195 -32.73 3.87 -1.20
N VAL A 196 -31.84 3.12 -0.53
CA VAL A 196 -30.48 2.87 -1.02
C VAL A 196 -30.49 2.06 -2.31
N SER A 197 -31.40 1.09 -2.45
CA SER A 197 -31.50 0.29 -3.68
C SER A 197 -31.99 1.05 -4.91
N SER A 198 -32.53 2.27 -4.75
CA SER A 198 -32.91 3.14 -5.85
C SER A 198 -31.71 3.93 -6.43
N ILE A 199 -30.59 3.98 -5.71
CA ILE A 199 -29.36 4.62 -6.19
C ILE A 199 -28.71 3.71 -7.23
N PRO A 200 -28.28 4.26 -8.40
CA PRO A 200 -27.60 3.46 -9.42
C PRO A 200 -26.32 2.79 -8.89
N GLY A 201 -26.02 1.59 -9.35
CA GLY A 201 -24.83 0.83 -8.98
C GLY A 201 -25.15 -0.47 -8.26
N ARG A 202 -24.14 -1.05 -7.61
CA ARG A 202 -24.28 -2.31 -6.86
C ARG A 202 -25.17 -2.13 -5.64
N LYS A 203 -26.10 -3.01 -5.46
CA LYS A 203 -27.03 -3.03 -4.34
C LYS A 203 -26.45 -3.87 -3.20
N VAL A 204 -25.90 -3.19 -2.20
CA VAL A 204 -25.27 -3.82 -1.03
C VAL A 204 -26.02 -3.36 0.23
N MET A 205 -26.80 -4.28 0.83
CA MET A 205 -27.63 -3.96 1.99
C MET A 205 -26.99 -4.43 3.29
N LEU A 206 -26.85 -3.50 4.25
CA LEU A 206 -26.39 -3.78 5.60
C LEU A 206 -27.50 -4.49 6.37
N ILE A 207 -27.19 -5.59 7.07
CA ILE A 207 -28.21 -6.49 7.64
C ILE A 207 -28.05 -6.76 9.13
N ASP A 208 -27.10 -6.12 9.79
CA ASP A 208 -26.75 -6.34 11.20
C ASP A 208 -27.22 -5.22 12.15
N THR A 209 -28.24 -4.42 11.75
CA THR A 209 -28.64 -3.24 12.53
C THR A 209 -29.57 -3.58 13.69
N PHE A 210 -30.65 -4.31 13.49
CA PHE A 210 -31.71 -4.50 14.48
C PHE A 210 -32.01 -5.95 14.83
N GLN A 211 -31.82 -6.89 13.92
CA GLN A 211 -32.21 -8.28 14.07
C GLN A 211 -31.08 -9.23 13.72
N ASP A 212 -31.31 -10.51 13.94
CA ASP A 212 -30.39 -11.58 13.55
C ASP A 212 -30.10 -11.54 12.04
N GLU A 213 -28.85 -11.70 11.69
CA GLU A 213 -28.34 -11.51 10.32
C GLU A 213 -29.02 -12.43 9.30
N LYS A 214 -29.38 -13.67 9.67
CA LYS A 214 -30.06 -14.58 8.74
C LYS A 214 -31.46 -14.12 8.37
N PHE A 215 -32.24 -13.59 9.35
CA PHE A 215 -33.57 -13.08 9.08
C PHE A 215 -33.51 -11.79 8.29
N ALA A 216 -32.61 -10.89 8.65
CA ALA A 216 -32.36 -9.66 7.91
C ALA A 216 -31.92 -9.93 6.46
N ALA A 217 -31.02 -10.92 6.22
CA ALA A 217 -30.57 -11.30 4.89
C ALA A 217 -31.72 -11.76 4.00
N VAL A 218 -32.58 -12.65 4.51
CA VAL A 218 -33.75 -13.17 3.80
C VAL A 218 -34.75 -12.05 3.50
N GLU A 219 -34.99 -11.17 4.48
CA GLU A 219 -35.90 -10.03 4.32
C GLU A 219 -35.36 -9.04 3.27
N ALA A 220 -34.09 -8.69 3.32
CA ALA A 220 -33.45 -7.81 2.33
C ALA A 220 -33.53 -8.41 0.93
N ALA A 221 -33.24 -9.71 0.78
CA ALA A 221 -33.32 -10.42 -0.50
C ALA A 221 -34.73 -10.45 -1.08
N SER A 222 -35.73 -10.54 -0.22
CA SER A 222 -37.15 -10.52 -0.66
C SER A 222 -37.63 -9.13 -1.07
N LEU A 223 -37.12 -8.09 -0.44
CA LEU A 223 -37.56 -6.70 -0.64
C LEU A 223 -36.81 -5.97 -1.76
N VAL A 224 -35.53 -6.27 -1.95
CA VAL A 224 -34.65 -5.56 -2.88
C VAL A 224 -34.44 -6.37 -4.13
N LYS A 225 -35.18 -6.02 -5.19
CA LYS A 225 -35.07 -6.69 -6.50
C LYS A 225 -33.65 -6.45 -7.08
N GLY A 226 -32.98 -7.55 -7.43
CA GLY A 226 -31.61 -7.50 -7.96
C GLY A 226 -30.58 -7.13 -6.91
N LEU A 227 -30.75 -7.59 -5.67
CA LEU A 227 -29.76 -7.45 -4.60
C LEU A 227 -28.47 -8.19 -4.98
N ASP A 228 -27.33 -7.47 -4.95
CA ASP A 228 -26.02 -8.05 -5.24
C ASP A 228 -25.38 -8.67 -4.00
N TYR A 229 -25.41 -7.93 -2.87
CA TYR A 229 -24.78 -8.37 -1.63
C TYR A 229 -25.63 -8.03 -0.40
N VAL A 230 -25.64 -8.95 0.55
CA VAL A 230 -25.89 -8.63 1.97
C VAL A 230 -24.54 -8.36 2.64
N ARG A 231 -24.46 -7.30 3.48
CA ARG A 231 -23.24 -6.94 4.19
C ARG A 231 -23.42 -7.15 5.69
N LEU A 232 -22.51 -7.95 6.27
CA LEU A 232 -22.38 -8.16 7.70
C LEU A 232 -21.24 -7.27 8.22
N ASP A 233 -21.55 -6.35 9.11
CA ASP A 233 -20.58 -5.48 9.83
C ASP A 233 -20.70 -5.72 11.35
N THR A 234 -21.20 -6.87 11.73
CA THR A 234 -21.61 -7.25 13.08
C THR A 234 -20.57 -6.86 14.13
N HIS A 235 -20.99 -6.09 15.13
CA HIS A 235 -20.14 -5.58 16.17
C HIS A 235 -19.47 -6.72 16.96
N SER A 236 -18.21 -6.55 17.35
CA SER A 236 -17.41 -7.57 18.03
C SER A 236 -18.09 -8.18 19.26
N THR A 237 -18.87 -7.41 20.02
CA THR A 237 -19.61 -7.90 21.18
C THR A 237 -20.78 -8.82 20.86
N ARG A 238 -21.21 -8.89 19.61
CA ARG A 238 -22.31 -9.72 19.11
C ARG A 238 -21.87 -10.79 18.13
N ARG A 239 -20.64 -10.67 17.63
CA ARG A 239 -20.13 -11.50 16.53
C ARG A 239 -20.03 -12.98 16.88
N GLY A 240 -19.62 -13.34 18.09
CA GLY A 240 -19.45 -14.75 18.48
C GLY A 240 -18.61 -15.54 17.48
N ASN A 241 -19.14 -16.67 16.99
CA ASN A 241 -18.51 -17.43 15.91
C ASN A 241 -18.95 -16.89 14.55
N PHE A 242 -18.24 -15.86 14.09
CA PHE A 242 -18.60 -15.16 12.85
C PHE A 242 -18.59 -16.04 11.59
N PRO A 243 -17.65 -16.98 11.40
CA PRO A 243 -17.72 -17.96 10.33
C PRO A 243 -18.97 -18.83 10.34
N ALA A 244 -19.48 -19.19 11.52
CA ALA A 244 -20.74 -19.93 11.63
C ALA A 244 -21.94 -19.09 11.19
N ILE A 245 -21.99 -17.82 11.57
CA ILE A 245 -23.04 -16.87 11.13
C ILE A 245 -23.02 -16.74 9.60
N VAL A 246 -21.84 -16.59 8.98
CA VAL A 246 -21.72 -16.50 7.51
C VAL A 246 -22.27 -17.76 6.84
N ARG A 247 -21.94 -18.96 7.35
CA ARG A 247 -22.47 -20.24 6.83
C ARG A 247 -23.99 -20.33 6.99
N GLU A 248 -24.51 -19.90 8.12
CA GLU A 248 -25.96 -19.89 8.38
C GLU A 248 -26.71 -18.94 7.44
N VAL A 249 -26.20 -17.72 7.25
CA VAL A 249 -26.75 -16.75 6.29
C VAL A 249 -26.74 -17.32 4.87
N ARG A 250 -25.64 -17.95 4.44
CA ARG A 250 -25.55 -18.57 3.12
C ARG A 250 -26.59 -19.69 2.96
N TRP A 251 -26.70 -20.56 3.95
CA TRP A 251 -27.70 -21.65 3.96
C TRP A 251 -29.13 -21.13 3.80
N GLU A 252 -29.50 -20.12 4.61
CA GLU A 252 -30.84 -19.54 4.61
C GLU A 252 -31.20 -18.85 3.28
N LEU A 253 -30.24 -18.19 2.66
CA LEU A 253 -30.40 -17.60 1.32
C LEU A 253 -30.59 -18.68 0.26
N ASP A 254 -29.80 -19.76 0.31
CA ASP A 254 -29.80 -20.82 -0.69
C ASP A 254 -31.12 -21.62 -0.70
N ILE A 255 -31.63 -22.02 0.47
CA ILE A 255 -32.87 -22.80 0.58
C ILE A 255 -34.11 -22.02 0.14
N ARG A 256 -34.01 -20.65 0.16
CA ARG A 256 -35.10 -19.77 -0.32
C ARG A 256 -34.92 -19.28 -1.75
N GLY A 257 -33.94 -19.82 -2.47
CA GLY A 257 -33.72 -19.52 -3.87
C GLY A 257 -32.91 -18.25 -4.16
N TYR A 258 -32.32 -17.59 -3.12
CA TYR A 258 -31.48 -16.39 -3.27
C TYR A 258 -29.98 -16.70 -3.47
N ARG A 259 -29.67 -17.75 -4.25
CA ARG A 259 -28.29 -18.21 -4.50
C ARG A 259 -27.39 -17.14 -5.16
N ASN A 260 -28.00 -16.20 -5.88
CA ASN A 260 -27.27 -15.12 -6.56
C ASN A 260 -26.89 -13.96 -5.61
N VAL A 261 -27.49 -13.88 -4.42
CA VAL A 261 -27.16 -12.86 -3.43
C VAL A 261 -25.88 -13.26 -2.73
N LYS A 262 -24.85 -12.44 -2.87
CA LYS A 262 -23.53 -12.68 -2.30
C LYS A 262 -23.42 -12.15 -0.87
N ILE A 263 -22.43 -12.64 -0.13
CA ILE A 263 -22.15 -12.22 1.24
C ILE A 263 -20.88 -11.38 1.29
N MET A 264 -21.01 -10.13 1.71
CA MET A 264 -19.89 -9.25 2.02
C MET A 264 -19.73 -9.15 3.53
N VAL A 265 -18.49 -9.24 4.01
CA VAL A 265 -18.16 -9.11 5.43
C VAL A 265 -17.23 -7.94 5.67
N SER A 266 -17.37 -7.28 6.83
CA SER A 266 -16.55 -6.15 7.21
C SER A 266 -16.47 -6.02 8.74
N GLY A 267 -15.72 -5.01 9.23
CA GLY A 267 -15.58 -4.72 10.65
C GLY A 267 -14.44 -5.51 11.29
N GLY A 268 -13.30 -4.85 11.55
CA GLY A 268 -12.16 -5.42 12.29
C GLY A 268 -11.51 -6.63 11.64
N LEU A 269 -11.55 -6.73 10.31
CA LEU A 269 -10.93 -7.82 9.58
C LEU A 269 -9.42 -7.61 9.45
N ASP A 270 -8.70 -8.74 9.51
CA ASP A 270 -7.28 -8.88 9.26
C ASP A 270 -7.02 -10.07 8.31
N GLU A 271 -5.76 -10.38 8.05
CA GLU A 271 -5.37 -11.47 7.17
C GLU A 271 -5.93 -12.84 7.61
N ALA A 272 -5.90 -13.15 8.89
CA ALA A 272 -6.36 -14.43 9.42
C ALA A 272 -7.89 -14.57 9.29
N SER A 273 -8.63 -13.55 9.72
CA SER A 273 -10.09 -13.51 9.64
C SER A 273 -10.60 -13.51 8.19
N VAL A 274 -9.90 -12.86 7.26
CA VAL A 274 -10.26 -12.91 5.83
C VAL A 274 -10.13 -14.34 5.30
N ARG A 275 -9.05 -15.07 5.62
CA ARG A 275 -8.90 -16.48 5.21
C ARG A 275 -10.01 -17.37 5.77
N GLU A 276 -10.32 -17.21 7.06
CA GLU A 276 -11.35 -17.98 7.74
C GLU A 276 -12.75 -17.71 7.17
N LEU A 277 -13.10 -16.43 7.00
CA LEU A 277 -14.40 -16.03 6.47
C LEU A 277 -14.59 -16.39 4.99
N ARG A 278 -13.51 -16.33 4.20
CA ARG A 278 -13.49 -16.85 2.83
C ARG A 278 -13.88 -18.35 2.82
N SER A 279 -13.27 -19.15 3.68
CA SER A 279 -13.58 -20.58 3.81
C SER A 279 -14.99 -20.84 4.34
N ALA A 280 -15.59 -19.86 5.02
CA ALA A 280 -16.96 -19.92 5.51
C ALA A 280 -18.02 -19.51 4.47
N GLY A 281 -17.61 -19.00 3.29
CA GLY A 281 -18.52 -18.62 2.21
C GLY A 281 -18.73 -17.11 2.06
N ALA A 282 -17.91 -16.27 2.68
CA ALA A 282 -17.88 -14.84 2.36
C ALA A 282 -17.30 -14.63 0.95
N GLU A 283 -17.89 -13.74 0.17
CA GLU A 283 -17.59 -13.52 -1.24
C GLU A 283 -17.07 -12.10 -1.53
N ALA A 284 -17.00 -11.23 -0.51
CA ALA A 284 -16.35 -9.92 -0.57
C ALA A 284 -15.94 -9.46 0.84
N PHE A 285 -14.91 -8.61 0.92
CA PHE A 285 -14.35 -8.14 2.17
C PHE A 285 -14.21 -6.62 2.21
N GLY A 286 -14.66 -5.99 3.30
CA GLY A 286 -14.40 -4.60 3.63
C GLY A 286 -13.35 -4.52 4.74
N VAL A 287 -12.12 -4.14 4.42
CA VAL A 287 -11.00 -4.13 5.37
C VAL A 287 -10.63 -2.70 5.74
N GLY A 288 -10.53 -2.43 7.03
CA GLY A 288 -10.30 -1.09 7.56
C GLY A 288 -8.92 -0.94 8.19
N THR A 289 -8.92 -0.87 9.51
CA THR A 289 -7.77 -0.48 10.36
C THR A 289 -6.52 -1.32 10.11
N SER A 290 -6.65 -2.63 9.89
CA SER A 290 -5.49 -3.51 9.67
C SER A 290 -4.65 -3.14 8.43
N VAL A 291 -5.24 -2.41 7.48
CA VAL A 291 -4.54 -1.86 6.30
C VAL A 291 -4.18 -0.41 6.54
N SER A 292 -5.15 0.46 6.90
CA SER A 292 -4.91 1.90 6.99
C SER A 292 -3.93 2.31 8.09
N SER A 293 -3.85 1.57 9.19
CA SER A 293 -2.91 1.78 10.30
C SER A 293 -1.80 0.71 10.33
N ALA A 294 -1.44 0.17 9.18
CA ALA A 294 -0.35 -0.78 9.07
C ALA A 294 0.95 -0.20 9.63
N LYS A 295 1.78 -1.06 10.24
CA LYS A 295 3.12 -0.66 10.67
C LYS A 295 3.91 -0.17 9.48
N VAL A 296 4.63 0.92 9.67
CA VAL A 296 5.58 1.45 8.69
C VAL A 296 6.67 0.41 8.38
N VAL A 297 7.24 0.49 7.20
CA VAL A 297 8.48 -0.22 6.88
C VAL A 297 9.63 0.75 7.13
N ASP A 298 10.52 0.42 8.07
CA ASP A 298 11.61 1.31 8.46
C ASP A 298 12.67 1.36 7.37
N PHE A 299 12.75 2.49 6.68
CA PHE A 299 13.83 2.81 5.76
C PHE A 299 14.86 3.73 6.41
N SER A 300 16.10 3.67 5.94
CA SER A 300 17.16 4.60 6.27
C SER A 300 17.83 5.11 5.00
N LEU A 301 18.23 6.38 5.00
CA LEU A 301 19.00 7.02 3.93
C LEU A 301 20.43 7.20 4.41
N ASP A 302 21.40 6.63 3.71
CA ASP A 302 22.79 6.61 4.12
C ASP A 302 23.70 7.05 2.97
N ILE A 303 24.71 7.89 3.26
CA ILE A 303 25.77 8.20 2.30
C ILE A 303 26.56 6.94 2.00
N VAL A 304 26.80 6.67 0.72
CA VAL A 304 27.60 5.54 0.23
C VAL A 304 28.81 5.97 -0.60
N GLU A 305 28.82 7.23 -1.09
CA GLU A 305 29.95 7.85 -1.78
C GLU A 305 30.01 9.36 -1.50
N ILE A 306 31.22 9.91 -1.41
CA ILE A 306 31.49 11.35 -1.39
C ILE A 306 32.49 11.63 -2.51
N ASN A 307 32.17 12.55 -3.43
CA ASN A 307 33.00 12.93 -4.58
C ASN A 307 33.47 11.71 -5.41
N GLY A 308 32.60 10.68 -5.54
CA GLY A 308 32.89 9.44 -6.24
C GLY A 308 33.76 8.43 -5.48
N SER A 309 34.19 8.78 -4.26
CA SER A 309 34.95 7.87 -3.40
C SER A 309 34.03 7.08 -2.48
N PRO A 310 34.12 5.73 -2.44
CA PRO A 310 33.31 4.90 -1.58
C PRO A 310 33.54 5.18 -0.10
N ILE A 311 32.49 5.58 0.61
CA ILE A 311 32.51 5.82 2.05
C ILE A 311 31.11 5.63 2.63
N THR A 312 31.00 5.05 3.82
CA THR A 312 29.72 4.96 4.53
C THR A 312 29.95 4.76 6.03
N LYS A 313 28.89 4.86 6.82
CA LYS A 313 28.95 4.60 8.26
C LYS A 313 29.16 3.12 8.55
N ARG A 314 29.69 2.82 9.74
CA ARG A 314 29.88 1.44 10.23
C ARG A 314 28.57 0.63 10.14
N GLY A 315 28.67 -0.60 9.62
CA GLY A 315 27.56 -1.53 9.49
C GLY A 315 26.77 -1.39 8.18
N LYS A 316 27.17 -0.50 7.28
CA LYS A 316 26.60 -0.34 5.94
C LYS A 316 27.62 -0.69 4.85
N PHE A 317 27.16 -0.88 3.63
CA PHE A 317 27.98 -1.17 2.46
C PHE A 317 28.19 0.11 1.65
N SER A 318 29.46 0.51 1.45
CA SER A 318 29.82 1.66 0.64
C SER A 318 29.77 1.37 -0.88
N ALA A 319 30.01 2.39 -1.68
CA ALA A 319 29.84 2.45 -3.14
C ALA A 319 28.41 2.36 -3.63
N SER A 320 28.13 2.99 -4.75
CA SER A 320 26.85 2.91 -5.46
C SER A 320 26.59 1.50 -5.94
N LYS A 321 25.35 1.03 -5.75
CA LYS A 321 24.96 -0.33 -6.08
C LYS A 321 23.99 -0.38 -7.26
N LYS A 322 24.06 -1.47 -8.00
CA LYS A 322 23.07 -1.86 -9.02
C LYS A 322 22.24 -3.02 -8.49
N VAL A 323 20.96 -3.00 -8.78
CA VAL A 323 20.02 -4.04 -8.36
C VAL A 323 19.55 -4.79 -9.58
N PHE A 324 19.78 -6.09 -9.59
CA PHE A 324 19.33 -7.00 -10.63
C PHE A 324 18.29 -7.95 -10.08
N ARG A 325 17.36 -8.35 -10.92
CA ARG A 325 16.31 -9.30 -10.58
C ARG A 325 16.18 -10.35 -11.68
N CYS A 326 16.11 -11.62 -11.27
CA CYS A 326 15.80 -12.70 -12.19
C CYS A 326 14.34 -12.60 -12.64
N LEU A 327 14.09 -12.62 -13.94
CA LEU A 327 12.74 -12.52 -14.51
C LEU A 327 11.87 -13.76 -14.22
N SER A 328 12.51 -14.93 -13.98
CA SER A 328 11.79 -16.20 -13.78
C SER A 328 11.44 -16.48 -12.32
N CYS A 329 12.40 -16.32 -11.39
CA CYS A 329 12.22 -16.70 -9.98
C CYS A 329 12.20 -15.52 -9.02
N LEU A 330 12.30 -14.28 -9.51
CA LEU A 330 12.35 -13.03 -8.75
C LEU A 330 13.56 -12.90 -7.80
N LYS A 331 14.53 -13.80 -7.83
CA LYS A 331 15.75 -13.72 -7.03
C LYS A 331 16.48 -12.41 -7.32
N VAL A 332 16.87 -11.71 -6.27
CA VAL A 332 17.54 -10.40 -6.35
C VAL A 332 19.04 -10.60 -6.15
N LEU A 333 19.83 -9.83 -6.89
CA LEU A 333 21.27 -9.73 -6.77
C LEU A 333 21.69 -8.27 -6.78
N VAL A 334 22.53 -7.88 -5.83
CA VAL A 334 23.10 -6.52 -5.70
C VAL A 334 24.57 -6.57 -6.03
N THR A 335 25.03 -5.66 -6.90
CA THR A 335 26.45 -5.54 -7.28
C THR A 335 26.96 -4.11 -7.04
N ASN A 336 28.28 -3.95 -6.94
CA ASN A 336 28.95 -2.65 -6.82
C ASN A 336 29.27 -1.99 -8.18
N GLY A 337 28.57 -2.38 -9.24
CA GLY A 337 28.63 -1.73 -10.55
C GLY A 337 29.64 -2.28 -11.55
N SER A 338 30.60 -3.10 -11.16
CA SER A 338 31.63 -3.62 -12.07
C SER A 338 31.19 -4.83 -12.90
N ASN A 339 30.29 -5.66 -12.37
CA ASN A 339 29.83 -6.89 -13.00
C ASN A 339 28.31 -6.88 -13.19
N ASN A 340 27.87 -7.12 -14.41
CA ASN A 340 26.47 -7.36 -14.72
C ASN A 340 26.25 -8.89 -14.75
N PRO A 341 25.42 -9.45 -13.85
CA PRO A 341 25.13 -10.88 -13.85
C PRO A 341 24.28 -11.23 -15.09
N GLU A 342 24.64 -12.30 -15.79
CA GLU A 342 23.89 -12.72 -16.99
C GLU A 342 22.82 -13.77 -16.65
N LYS A 343 23.17 -14.80 -15.90
CA LYS A 343 22.30 -15.95 -15.61
C LYS A 343 22.07 -16.18 -14.13
N CYS A 344 20.85 -16.50 -13.78
CA CYS A 344 20.45 -16.95 -12.46
C CYS A 344 20.63 -18.47 -12.34
N GLU A 345 20.82 -18.98 -11.13
CA GLU A 345 20.89 -20.42 -10.83
C GLU A 345 19.65 -21.20 -11.31
N CYS A 346 18.48 -20.54 -11.42
CA CYS A 346 17.27 -21.14 -11.98
C CYS A 346 17.26 -21.21 -13.51
N GLY A 347 18.34 -20.77 -14.19
CA GLY A 347 18.43 -20.67 -15.64
C GLY A 347 17.84 -19.39 -16.25
N GLY A 348 17.15 -18.57 -15.46
CA GLY A 348 16.58 -17.29 -15.92
C GLY A 348 17.64 -16.20 -16.09
N ILE A 349 17.24 -15.10 -16.73
CA ILE A 349 18.10 -13.94 -17.01
C ILE A 349 17.91 -12.88 -15.93
N TYR A 350 19.01 -12.29 -15.46
CA TYR A 350 18.98 -11.10 -14.60
C TYR A 350 18.77 -9.83 -15.42
N GLN A 351 17.90 -8.97 -14.95
CA GLN A 351 17.68 -7.64 -15.51
C GLN A 351 17.87 -6.59 -14.44
N SER A 352 18.51 -5.46 -14.79
CA SER A 352 18.55 -4.28 -13.90
C SER A 352 17.13 -3.76 -13.68
N ILE A 353 16.76 -3.54 -12.42
CA ILE A 353 15.42 -3.06 -12.05
C ILE A 353 15.42 -1.61 -11.60
N MET A 354 16.56 -0.99 -11.34
CA MET A 354 16.62 0.44 -11.06
C MET A 354 16.45 1.24 -12.34
N LYS A 355 15.61 2.28 -12.28
CA LYS A 355 15.36 3.25 -13.33
C LYS A 355 15.76 4.64 -12.87
N THR A 356 16.17 5.50 -13.79
CA THR A 356 16.41 6.93 -13.53
C THR A 356 15.09 7.68 -13.69
N TYR A 357 14.62 8.30 -12.64
CA TYR A 357 13.40 9.11 -12.61
C TYR A 357 13.67 10.61 -12.72
N LEU A 358 14.79 11.06 -12.14
CA LEU A 358 15.23 12.45 -12.25
C LEU A 358 16.69 12.51 -12.70
N THR A 359 16.99 13.44 -13.59
CA THR A 359 18.36 13.84 -13.93
C THR A 359 18.48 15.34 -13.75
N ASN A 360 19.31 15.79 -12.81
CA ASN A 360 19.45 17.20 -12.45
C ASN A 360 18.09 17.87 -12.18
N GLY A 361 17.20 17.18 -11.46
CA GLY A 361 15.86 17.65 -11.11
C GLY A 361 14.83 17.61 -12.22
N VAL A 362 15.19 17.19 -13.43
CA VAL A 362 14.26 17.06 -14.54
C VAL A 362 13.74 15.63 -14.60
N VAL A 363 12.42 15.46 -14.67
CA VAL A 363 11.77 14.15 -14.80
C VAL A 363 12.16 13.52 -16.14
N THR A 364 12.78 12.35 -16.11
CA THR A 364 13.30 11.64 -17.29
C THR A 364 12.50 10.40 -17.67
N ASP A 365 11.75 9.83 -16.75
CA ASP A 365 10.83 8.72 -17.02
C ASP A 365 9.41 9.15 -16.66
N ARG A 366 8.41 8.62 -17.37
CA ARG A 366 7.02 8.94 -17.09
C ARG A 366 6.61 8.40 -15.71
N ILE A 367 5.78 9.16 -15.02
CA ILE A 367 5.12 8.66 -13.81
C ILE A 367 4.05 7.64 -14.24
N GLU A 368 4.17 6.43 -13.72
CA GLU A 368 3.26 5.33 -14.02
C GLU A 368 1.91 5.56 -13.34
N THR A 369 0.84 5.11 -13.98
CA THR A 369 -0.50 5.17 -13.40
C THR A 369 -0.64 4.18 -12.22
N PRO A 370 -1.54 4.43 -11.26
CA PRO A 370 -1.82 3.48 -10.18
C PRO A 370 -2.22 2.08 -10.66
N ASP A 371 -2.89 1.97 -11.80
CA ASP A 371 -3.26 0.68 -12.41
C ASP A 371 -2.03 -0.10 -12.91
N GLU A 372 -1.06 0.57 -13.53
CA GLU A 372 0.18 -0.05 -14.00
C GLU A 372 1.02 -0.55 -12.82
N ILE A 373 1.14 0.28 -11.78
CA ILE A 373 1.86 -0.05 -10.54
C ILE A 373 1.19 -1.24 -9.84
N ARG A 374 -0.13 -1.22 -9.70
CA ARG A 374 -0.92 -2.31 -9.14
C ARG A 374 -0.77 -3.61 -9.94
N THR A 375 -0.81 -3.54 -11.25
CA THR A 375 -0.62 -4.70 -12.13
C THR A 375 0.75 -5.34 -11.91
N ARG A 376 1.80 -4.54 -11.78
CA ARG A 376 3.14 -4.99 -11.42
C ARG A 376 3.14 -5.71 -10.07
N ALA A 377 2.56 -5.11 -9.04
CA ALA A 377 2.50 -5.70 -7.71
C ALA A 377 1.78 -7.05 -7.73
N LEU A 378 0.57 -7.11 -8.31
CA LEU A 378 -0.24 -8.33 -8.36
C LEU A 378 0.41 -9.46 -9.15
N SER A 379 1.09 -9.16 -10.27
CA SER A 379 1.80 -10.17 -11.05
C SER A 379 2.93 -10.84 -10.25
N GLN A 380 3.65 -10.05 -9.44
CA GLN A 380 4.74 -10.54 -8.61
C GLN A 380 4.24 -11.27 -7.36
N LEU A 381 3.14 -10.81 -6.75
CA LEU A 381 2.52 -11.48 -5.60
C LEU A 381 2.07 -12.90 -5.94
N ARG A 382 1.57 -13.15 -7.15
CA ARG A 382 1.23 -14.51 -7.61
C ARG A 382 2.44 -15.44 -7.61
N LEU A 383 3.61 -14.95 -7.99
CA LEU A 383 4.84 -15.72 -8.00
C LEU A 383 5.38 -15.98 -6.59
N VAL A 384 5.29 -14.99 -5.71
CA VAL A 384 5.73 -15.13 -4.32
C VAL A 384 4.81 -16.05 -3.51
N SER A 385 3.49 -16.03 -3.75
CA SER A 385 2.53 -16.90 -3.08
C SER A 385 2.53 -18.35 -3.60
N ALA A 386 3.06 -18.59 -4.81
CA ALA A 386 3.17 -19.92 -5.42
C ALA A 386 4.50 -20.63 -5.10
N GLY A 387 5.40 -20.01 -4.31
CA GLY A 387 6.71 -20.57 -3.96
C GLY A 387 6.64 -21.82 -3.09
N PRO A 388 7.67 -22.67 -3.09
CA PRO A 388 7.70 -23.91 -2.30
C PRO A 388 7.70 -23.55 -0.80
N GLY A 389 6.54 -23.66 -0.16
CA GLY A 389 6.37 -23.47 1.30
C GLY A 389 5.31 -22.47 1.74
N SER A 390 4.36 -22.09 0.88
CA SER A 390 3.17 -21.29 1.27
C SER A 390 2.02 -22.17 1.72
#